data_5326917e63d1c71d3129fbc8c3dcd983
#
_entry.id   5326917e63d1c71d3129fbc8c3dcd983
#
_cell.length_a   1.000
_cell.length_b   1.000
_cell.length_c   1.000
_cell.angle_alpha   90.00
_cell.angle_beta   90.00
_cell.angle_gamma   90.00
#
_symmetry.space_group_name_H-M   'P 1'
#
loop_
_entity.id
_entity.type
_entity.pdbx_description
1 polymer ?
#
loop_
_entity_poly.entity_id
_entity_poly.type
_entity_poly.pdbx_seq_one_letter_code
_entity_poly.pdbx_strand_id
1 'polypeptide(L)'
;MSSVHFTYVVLALATAELYDPLAGNWTKTGDMILGRQMHASSLLKNGLVLVTGGRSSIGYDRDTAQLYNPITGTWNLTNCMYASRVVHTASVLMNGKVLVTGGHMAFDDPRPTAELY
;
A
#
# COMPACT_ATOMS: atom_id res chain seq x y z
N MET A 1 -34.55 3.55 27.57
CA MET A 1 -33.44 2.59 27.37
C MET A 1 -32.40 3.20 26.45
N SER A 2 -31.22 3.43 26.95
CA SER A 2 -30.15 3.97 26.13
C SER A 2 -29.57 2.85 25.26
N SER A 3 -29.43 3.10 23.97
CA SER A 3 -28.72 2.20 23.06
C SER A 3 -27.23 2.55 23.08
N VAL A 4 -26.40 1.53 23.15
CA VAL A 4 -24.94 1.69 23.05
C VAL A 4 -24.56 1.46 21.59
N HIS A 5 -24.00 2.51 20.98
CA HIS A 5 -23.49 2.44 19.62
C HIS A 5 -21.96 2.29 19.68
N PHE A 6 -21.46 1.21 19.09
CA PHE A 6 -20.02 1.03 18.92
C PHE A 6 -19.64 1.58 17.55
N THR A 7 -18.84 2.63 17.53
CA THR A 7 -18.26 3.13 16.29
C THR A 7 -16.86 2.56 16.16
N TYR A 8 -16.65 1.74 15.14
CA TYR A 8 -15.33 1.26 14.80
C TYR A 8 -14.68 2.29 13.89
N VAL A 9 -13.60 2.89 14.36
CA VAL A 9 -12.76 3.75 13.53
C VAL A 9 -11.62 2.89 13.02
N VAL A 10 -11.60 2.66 11.72
CA VAL A 10 -10.48 1.98 11.08
C VAL A 10 -9.52 3.04 10.58
N LEU A 11 -8.33 3.10 11.16
CA LEU A 11 -7.29 4.05 10.77
C LEU A 11 -6.37 3.40 9.74
N ALA A 12 -6.29 4.02 8.56
CA ALA A 12 -5.29 3.69 7.57
C ALA A 12 -4.05 4.54 7.84
N LEU A 13 -3.06 3.94 8.49
CA LEU A 13 -1.87 4.64 8.93
C LEU A 13 -0.98 5.03 7.74
N ALA A 14 -0.26 6.12 7.91
CA ALA A 14 0.79 6.55 6.98
C ALA A 14 2.18 6.23 7.50
N THR A 15 2.31 5.82 8.76
CA THR A 15 3.60 5.57 9.38
C THR A 15 4.31 4.35 8.80
N ALA A 16 5.63 4.40 8.78
CA ALA A 16 6.47 3.30 8.32
C ALA A 16 7.66 3.11 9.28
N GLU A 17 8.11 1.87 9.39
CA GLU A 17 9.21 1.50 10.25
C GLU A 17 10.16 0.58 9.51
N LEU A 18 11.44 0.68 9.84
CA LEU A 18 12.50 -0.17 9.32
C LEU A 18 12.96 -1.14 10.39
N TYR A 19 13.11 -2.40 10.02
CA TYR A 19 13.68 -3.43 10.87
C TYR A 19 15.14 -3.68 10.49
N ASP A 20 16.03 -3.62 11.48
CA ASP A 20 17.43 -3.99 11.31
C ASP A 20 17.63 -5.41 11.87
N PRO A 21 17.85 -6.41 11.01
CA PRO A 21 18.04 -7.78 11.47
C PRO A 21 19.36 -8.00 12.22
N LEU A 22 20.37 -7.16 12.01
CA LEU A 22 21.62 -7.26 12.75
C LEU A 22 21.50 -6.74 14.18
N ALA A 23 20.83 -5.61 14.35
CA ALA A 23 20.60 -5.02 15.67
C ALA A 23 19.35 -5.57 16.35
N GLY A 24 18.43 -6.16 15.60
CA GLY A 24 17.17 -6.72 16.11
C GLY A 24 16.17 -5.66 16.56
N ASN A 25 16.24 -4.45 16.03
CA ASN A 25 15.34 -3.37 16.45
C ASN A 25 14.67 -2.69 15.27
N TRP A 26 13.61 -1.91 15.61
CA TRP A 26 12.82 -1.12 14.68
C TRP A 26 13.12 0.36 14.86
N THR A 27 13.17 1.08 13.75
CA THR A 27 13.31 2.55 13.75
C THR A 27 12.25 3.15 12.86
N LYS A 28 11.74 4.32 13.25
CA LYS A 28 10.81 5.07 12.40
C LYS A 28 11.53 5.64 11.19
N THR A 29 10.83 5.68 10.07
CA THR A 29 11.26 6.37 8.86
C THR A 29 10.18 7.38 8.43
N GLY A 30 10.33 8.01 7.27
CA GLY A 30 9.35 8.98 6.79
C GLY A 30 7.97 8.37 6.59
N ASP A 31 6.94 9.17 6.82
CA ASP A 31 5.55 8.75 6.62
C ASP A 31 5.19 8.72 5.13
N MET A 32 4.32 7.79 4.74
CA MET A 32 3.70 7.83 3.42
C MET A 32 2.94 9.13 3.22
N ILE A 33 2.84 9.58 1.97
CA ILE A 33 2.08 10.78 1.62
C ILE A 33 0.58 10.54 1.85
N LEU A 34 0.11 9.34 1.50
CA LEU A 34 -1.28 8.92 1.70
C LEU A 34 -1.30 7.64 2.54
N GLY A 35 -1.93 7.71 3.69
CA GLY A 35 -2.14 6.56 4.57
C GLY A 35 -3.03 5.51 3.91
N ARG A 36 -2.76 4.23 4.20
CA ARG A 36 -3.48 3.12 3.58
C ARG A 36 -3.38 1.84 4.38
N GLN A 37 -4.36 0.98 4.18
CA GLN A 37 -4.37 -0.40 4.66
C GLN A 37 -4.72 -1.34 3.50
N MET A 38 -4.52 -2.63 3.66
CA MET A 38 -4.85 -3.63 2.61
C MET A 38 -4.16 -3.35 1.28
N HIS A 39 -2.99 -2.73 1.33
CA HIS A 39 -2.14 -2.41 0.18
C HIS A 39 -1.18 -3.56 -0.12
N ALA A 40 -0.50 -3.47 -1.26
CA ALA A 40 0.60 -4.36 -1.60
C ALA A 40 1.90 -3.57 -1.68
N SER A 41 3.01 -4.23 -1.39
CA SER A 41 4.34 -3.64 -1.51
C SER A 41 5.27 -4.56 -2.28
N SER A 42 6.23 -3.99 -3.00
CA SER A 42 7.19 -4.72 -3.80
C SER A 42 8.54 -4.03 -3.78
N LEU A 43 9.60 -4.82 -3.57
CA LEU A 43 10.96 -4.33 -3.71
C LEU A 43 11.37 -4.32 -5.18
N LEU A 44 11.63 -3.15 -5.72
CA LEU A 44 12.03 -2.98 -7.11
C LEU A 44 13.52 -3.28 -7.29
N LYS A 45 13.92 -3.58 -8.52
CA LYS A 45 15.32 -3.88 -8.85
C LYS A 45 16.27 -2.72 -8.61
N ASN A 46 15.76 -1.48 -8.62
CA ASN A 46 16.56 -0.28 -8.33
C ASN A 46 16.68 0.02 -6.83
N GLY A 47 16.15 -0.84 -5.96
CA GLY A 47 16.20 -0.68 -4.50
C GLY A 47 15.07 0.15 -3.90
N LEU A 48 14.20 0.74 -4.70
CA LEU A 48 13.01 1.43 -4.19
C LEU A 48 11.93 0.42 -3.80
N VAL A 49 11.03 0.81 -2.91
CA VAL A 49 9.86 0.00 -2.54
C VAL A 49 8.61 0.65 -3.13
N LEU A 50 7.89 -0.10 -3.95
CA LEU A 50 6.62 0.33 -4.52
C LEU A 50 5.48 -0.12 -3.62
N VAL A 51 4.61 0.81 -3.23
CA VAL A 51 3.38 0.53 -2.47
C VAL A 51 2.20 0.91 -3.34
N THR A 52 1.27 -0.01 -3.54
CA THR A 52 0.13 0.17 -4.44
C THR A 52 -1.20 -0.06 -3.75
N GLY A 53 -2.19 0.72 -4.14
CA GLY A 53 -3.59 0.49 -3.77
C GLY A 53 -3.87 0.61 -2.29
N GLY A 54 -4.81 -0.19 -1.84
CA GLY A 54 -5.29 -0.19 -0.46
C GLY A 54 -6.47 0.73 -0.24
N ARG A 55 -6.84 0.90 1.01
CA ARG A 55 -8.02 1.67 1.42
C ARG A 55 -7.64 2.78 2.39
N SER A 56 -8.26 3.94 2.23
CA SER A 56 -8.11 5.06 3.16
C SER A 56 -8.92 4.86 4.44
N SER A 57 -8.65 5.70 5.45
CA SER A 57 -9.40 5.67 6.72
C SER A 57 -10.89 5.99 6.56
N ILE A 58 -11.28 6.71 5.53
CA ILE A 58 -12.66 7.06 5.24
C ILE A 58 -13.34 6.11 4.26
N GLY A 59 -12.70 4.97 3.97
CA GLY A 59 -13.29 3.89 3.18
C GLY A 59 -13.12 4.00 1.67
N TYR A 60 -12.35 4.97 1.17
CA TYR A 60 -12.05 5.06 -0.26
C TYR A 60 -10.97 4.06 -0.65
N ASP A 61 -11.26 3.27 -1.65
CA ASP A 61 -10.26 2.41 -2.27
C ASP A 61 -9.35 3.24 -3.16
N ARG A 62 -8.05 2.92 -3.14
CA ARG A 62 -7.03 3.71 -3.82
C ARG A 62 -6.54 3.04 -5.09
N ASP A 63 -6.36 3.84 -6.12
CA ASP A 63 -5.59 3.50 -7.32
C ASP A 63 -4.16 4.06 -7.26
N THR A 64 -3.85 4.85 -6.24
CA THR A 64 -2.56 5.53 -6.11
C THR A 64 -1.44 4.57 -5.73
N ALA A 65 -0.23 4.95 -6.13
CA ALA A 65 0.99 4.24 -5.77
C ALA A 65 2.05 5.22 -5.28
N GLN A 66 2.91 4.75 -4.40
CA GLN A 66 4.00 5.53 -3.82
C GLN A 66 5.30 4.75 -3.88
N LEU A 67 6.40 5.47 -4.03
CA LEU A 67 7.75 4.92 -4.00
C LEU A 67 8.47 5.38 -2.74
N TYR A 68 9.03 4.43 -2.02
CA TYR A 68 9.89 4.68 -0.88
C TYR A 68 11.36 4.55 -1.28
N ASN A 69 12.16 5.56 -0.92
CA ASN A 69 13.60 5.52 -1.12
C ASN A 69 14.29 5.23 0.24
N PRO A 70 14.86 4.04 0.42
CA PRO A 70 15.48 3.68 1.70
C PRO A 70 16.77 4.46 2.01
N ILE A 71 17.41 5.08 1.00
CA ILE A 71 18.61 5.89 1.21
C ILE A 71 18.24 7.22 1.86
N THR A 72 17.16 7.84 1.41
CA THR A 72 16.73 9.17 1.90
C THR A 72 15.67 9.08 2.97
N GLY A 73 14.98 7.95 3.10
CA GLY A 73 13.85 7.77 4.02
C GLY A 73 12.60 8.54 3.59
N THR A 74 12.46 8.83 2.31
CA THR A 74 11.37 9.67 1.78
C THR A 74 10.46 8.91 0.83
N TRP A 75 9.24 9.41 0.68
CA TRP A 75 8.20 8.87 -0.20
C TRP A 75 7.89 9.85 -1.32
N ASN A 76 7.62 9.33 -2.50
CA ASN A 76 7.12 10.09 -3.64
C ASN A 76 5.91 9.39 -4.25
N LEU A 77 4.95 10.18 -4.73
CA LEU A 77 3.87 9.62 -5.53
C LEU A 77 4.42 9.22 -6.90
N THR A 78 3.87 8.14 -7.44
CA THR A 78 4.14 7.71 -8.81
C THR A 78 2.82 7.53 -9.55
N ASN A 79 2.86 7.00 -10.77
CA ASN A 79 1.67 6.83 -11.59
C ASN A 79 0.63 5.96 -10.88
N CYS A 80 -0.64 6.34 -11.02
CA CYS A 80 -1.76 5.55 -10.51
C CYS A 80 -1.96 4.27 -11.34
N MET A 81 -2.53 3.25 -10.68
CA MET A 81 -3.08 2.09 -11.40
C MET A 81 -4.31 2.53 -12.21
N TYR A 82 -4.70 1.72 -13.20
CA TYR A 82 -5.95 1.94 -13.93
C TYR A 82 -7.18 1.68 -13.07
N ALA A 83 -7.07 0.79 -12.09
CA ALA A 83 -8.18 0.44 -11.21
C ALA A 83 -7.75 0.53 -9.75
N SER A 84 -8.68 1.00 -8.89
CA SER A 84 -8.52 0.92 -7.44
C SER A 84 -8.56 -0.54 -7.01
N ARG A 85 -7.68 -0.94 -6.11
CA ARG A 85 -7.55 -2.32 -5.64
C ARG A 85 -7.22 -2.37 -4.16
N VAL A 86 -7.87 -3.28 -3.48
CA VAL A 86 -7.53 -3.67 -2.11
C VAL A 86 -7.34 -5.19 -2.05
N VAL A 87 -6.51 -5.65 -1.13
CA VAL A 87 -6.26 -7.09 -0.93
C VAL A 87 -5.79 -7.76 -2.24
N HIS A 88 -5.04 -7.03 -3.03
CA HIS A 88 -4.45 -7.52 -4.29
C HIS A 88 -3.04 -8.04 -4.04
N THR A 89 -2.44 -8.59 -5.07
CA THR A 89 -1.04 -9.03 -5.03
C THR A 89 -0.20 -8.25 -6.03
N ALA A 90 1.08 -8.10 -5.72
CA ALA A 90 2.04 -7.46 -6.58
C ALA A 90 3.31 -8.31 -6.63
N SER A 91 3.86 -8.50 -7.83
CA SER A 91 5.04 -9.31 -8.04
C SER A 91 6.01 -8.61 -8.99
N VAL A 92 7.28 -8.58 -8.61
CA VAL A 92 8.33 -8.00 -9.46
C VAL A 92 8.76 -9.06 -10.48
N LEU A 93 8.66 -8.71 -11.74
CA LEU A 93 9.03 -9.58 -12.84
C LEU A 93 10.52 -9.47 -13.16
N MET A 94 11.03 -10.45 -13.90
CA MET A 94 12.46 -10.49 -14.28
C MET A 94 12.90 -9.25 -15.07
N ASN A 95 11.99 -8.66 -15.85
CA ASN A 95 12.28 -7.44 -16.61
C ASN A 95 12.19 -6.14 -15.78
N GLY A 96 11.93 -6.25 -14.45
CA GLY A 96 11.82 -5.11 -13.54
C GLY A 96 10.43 -4.51 -13.45
N LYS A 97 9.49 -4.92 -14.28
CA LYS A 97 8.10 -4.48 -14.17
C LYS A 97 7.44 -5.14 -12.96
N VAL A 98 6.38 -4.53 -12.47
CA VAL A 98 5.57 -5.08 -11.37
C VAL A 98 4.21 -5.49 -11.92
N LEU A 99 3.86 -6.75 -11.73
CA LEU A 99 2.54 -7.27 -12.07
C LEU A 99 1.63 -7.16 -10.85
N VAL A 100 0.54 -6.45 -11.02
CA VAL A 100 -0.51 -6.31 -10.00
C VAL A 100 -1.73 -7.08 -10.47
N THR A 101 -2.24 -7.97 -9.62
CA THR A 101 -3.37 -8.83 -10.01
C THR A 101 -4.44 -8.88 -8.94
N GLY A 102 -5.69 -8.96 -9.40
CA GLY A 102 -6.84 -9.29 -8.57
C GLY A 102 -7.18 -8.24 -7.51
N GLY A 103 -7.58 -8.73 -6.36
CA GLY A 103 -8.15 -7.90 -5.31
C GLY A 103 -9.61 -7.56 -5.58
N HIS A 104 -10.09 -6.54 -4.91
CA HIS A 104 -11.45 -6.05 -5.14
C HIS A 104 -11.51 -4.54 -4.89
N MET A 105 -12.59 -3.91 -5.31
CA MET A 105 -12.91 -2.52 -5.04
C MET A 105 -14.25 -2.48 -4.32
N ALA A 106 -14.37 -1.59 -3.32
CA ALA A 106 -15.56 -1.52 -2.47
C ALA A 106 -15.97 -2.90 -1.92
N PHE A 107 -17.08 -3.00 -1.30
CA PHE A 107 -17.47 -4.12 -0.44
C PHE A 107 -17.66 -5.47 -1.15
N ASP A 108 -17.10 -5.85 -2.21
CA ASP A 108 -17.14 -7.17 -2.84
C ASP A 108 -17.16 -7.12 -4.38
N ASP A 109 -16.68 -6.02 -4.94
CA ASP A 109 -16.50 -5.95 -6.40
C ASP A 109 -15.18 -6.64 -6.77
N PRO A 110 -15.19 -7.88 -7.25
CA PRO A 110 -13.96 -8.57 -7.59
C PRO A 110 -13.26 -7.91 -8.78
N ARG A 111 -11.93 -7.86 -8.72
CA ARG A 111 -11.11 -7.31 -9.79
C ARG A 111 -10.34 -8.43 -10.51
N PRO A 112 -10.95 -9.08 -11.53
CA PRO A 112 -10.29 -10.15 -12.26
C PRO A 112 -9.24 -9.65 -13.26
N THR A 113 -8.89 -8.37 -13.19
CA THR A 113 -7.95 -7.72 -14.11
C THR A 113 -6.54 -7.69 -13.55
N ALA A 114 -5.58 -7.46 -14.42
CA ALA A 114 -4.18 -7.31 -14.08
C ALA A 114 -3.59 -6.08 -14.74
N GLU A 115 -2.56 -5.51 -14.12
CA GLU A 115 -1.87 -4.32 -14.62
C GLU A 115 -0.36 -4.48 -14.45
N LEU A 116 0.38 -3.81 -15.32
CA LEU A 116 1.83 -3.71 -15.22
C LEU A 116 2.26 -2.28 -14.88
N TYR A 117 3.12 -2.20 -13.90
CA TYR A 117 3.84 -0.97 -13.55
C TYR A 117 5.22 -0.98 -14.20
#